data_cb8ed171d0a1d1792f5dcf4882b800b3
#
_entry.id   cb8ed171d0a1d1792f5dcf4882b800b3
#
_cell.length_a   1.000
_cell.length_b   1.000
_cell.length_c   1.000
_cell.angle_alpha   90.00
_cell.angle_beta   90.00
_cell.angle_gamma   90.00
#
_symmetry.space_group_name_H-M   'P 1'
#
loop_
_entity.id
_entity.type
_entity.pdbx_description
1 polymer ?
#
loop_
_entity_poly.entity_id
_entity_poly.type
_entity_poly.pdbx_seq_one_letter_code
_entity_poly.pdbx_strand_id
1 'polypeptide(L)'
;GRPGRAWAEDEERLNRLVFIGRDLDKEKITQGFMNCITTENGADSSEAIDPFGRKQDVSSFTLDQIRYWVQTILTFPPDAPIVVKEVPCVKAGCPPVETAIMVFLKNEPPRMFKILARINEVTFDHVYNLIENPLPCC
;
A
#
# COMPACT_ATOMS: atom_id res chain seq x y z
N GLY A 1 -21.43 -0.56 -21.06
CA GLY A 1 -20.83 0.30 -22.08
C GLY A 1 -20.17 -0.53 -23.17
N ARG A 2 -20.21 -0.08 -24.38
CA ARG A 2 -19.53 -0.77 -25.50
C ARG A 2 -18.02 -0.59 -25.33
N PRO A 3 -17.20 -1.62 -25.52
CA PRO A 3 -15.75 -1.43 -25.56
C PRO A 3 -15.42 -0.47 -26.71
N GLY A 4 -14.60 0.53 -26.43
CA GLY A 4 -14.10 1.43 -27.46
C GLY A 4 -13.30 0.68 -28.51
N ARG A 5 -13.18 1.23 -29.71
CA ARG A 5 -12.31 0.66 -30.75
C ARG A 5 -10.87 0.62 -30.28
N ALA A 6 -10.11 -0.35 -30.72
CA ALA A 6 -8.67 -0.39 -30.49
C ALA A 6 -7.99 0.83 -31.16
N TRP A 7 -6.94 1.34 -30.51
CA TRP A 7 -6.13 2.43 -31.06
C TRP A 7 -5.38 1.96 -32.32
N ALA A 8 -5.30 2.83 -33.31
CA ALA A 8 -4.46 2.58 -34.48
C ALA A 8 -2.98 2.77 -34.08
N GLU A 9 -2.06 2.09 -34.78
CA GLU A 9 -0.63 2.15 -34.48
C GLU A 9 -0.03 3.57 -34.68
N ASP A 10 -0.61 4.35 -35.56
CA ASP A 10 -0.21 5.71 -35.87
C ASP A 10 -1.10 6.79 -35.21
N GLU A 11 -2.02 6.38 -34.35
CA GLU A 11 -2.93 7.29 -33.66
C GLU A 11 -2.25 7.93 -32.43
N GLU A 12 -2.18 9.26 -32.45
CA GLU A 12 -1.64 10.00 -31.32
C GLU A 12 -2.51 9.83 -30.05
N ARG A 13 -1.92 9.30 -29.01
CA ARG A 13 -2.62 9.06 -27.73
C ARG A 13 -2.66 10.34 -26.90
N LEU A 14 -3.76 11.05 -26.99
CA LEU A 14 -4.00 12.26 -26.22
C LEU A 14 -4.97 11.98 -25.06
N ASN A 15 -4.55 12.33 -23.88
CA ASN A 15 -5.41 12.34 -22.71
C ASN A 15 -5.98 13.75 -22.51
N ARG A 16 -7.30 13.87 -22.53
CA ARG A 16 -7.97 15.14 -22.28
C ARG A 16 -8.76 15.03 -20.97
N LEU A 17 -8.40 15.85 -20.01
CA LEU A 17 -9.12 15.98 -18.76
C LEU A 17 -9.89 17.30 -18.77
N VAL A 18 -11.17 17.25 -18.40
CA VAL A 18 -12.03 18.42 -18.29
C VAL A 18 -12.49 18.56 -16.85
N PHE A 19 -12.20 19.68 -16.24
CA PHE A 19 -12.66 20.03 -14.90
C PHE A 19 -13.83 20.99 -15.00
N ILE A 20 -14.94 20.64 -14.33
CA ILE A 20 -16.15 21.46 -14.30
C ILE A 20 -16.45 21.82 -12.85
N GLY A 21 -16.57 23.11 -12.57
CA GLY A 21 -16.86 23.61 -11.22
C GLY A 21 -16.99 25.12 -11.17
N ARG A 22 -17.29 25.66 -9.99
CA ARG A 22 -17.29 27.10 -9.75
C ARG A 22 -15.94 27.54 -9.20
N ASP A 23 -15.49 28.72 -9.63
CA ASP A 23 -14.25 29.36 -9.15
C ASP A 23 -13.01 28.44 -9.25
N LEU A 24 -12.89 27.71 -10.37
CA LEU A 24 -11.76 26.85 -10.64
C LEU A 24 -10.50 27.67 -10.90
N ASP A 25 -9.51 27.49 -10.04
CA ASP A 25 -8.18 28.06 -10.24
C ASP A 25 -7.36 27.14 -11.17
N LYS A 26 -7.18 27.60 -12.40
CA LYS A 26 -6.46 26.87 -13.44
C LYS A 26 -5.02 26.54 -13.04
N GLU A 27 -4.34 27.46 -12.35
CA GLU A 27 -2.94 27.27 -11.95
C GLU A 27 -2.83 26.17 -10.88
N LYS A 28 -3.69 26.20 -9.86
CA LYS A 28 -3.73 25.17 -8.80
C LYS A 28 -4.06 23.79 -9.32
N ILE A 29 -5.05 23.72 -10.25
CA ILE A 29 -5.44 22.44 -10.87
C ILE A 29 -4.30 21.90 -11.72
N THR A 30 -3.69 22.74 -12.54
CA THR A 30 -2.55 22.34 -13.39
C THR A 30 -1.38 21.87 -12.53
N GLN A 31 -1.05 22.61 -11.47
CA GLN A 31 0.05 22.25 -10.60
C GLN A 31 -0.23 20.96 -9.82
N GLY A 32 -1.45 20.80 -9.30
CA GLY A 32 -1.88 19.56 -8.67
C GLY A 32 -1.81 18.36 -9.61
N PHE A 33 -2.23 18.53 -10.84
CA PHE A 33 -2.14 17.48 -11.86
C PHE A 33 -0.70 17.15 -12.24
N MET A 34 0.15 18.16 -12.45
CA MET A 34 1.56 17.94 -12.76
C MET A 34 2.32 17.25 -11.63
N ASN A 35 1.95 17.50 -10.38
CA ASN A 35 2.51 16.80 -9.22
C ASN A 35 2.08 15.32 -9.14
N CYS A 36 1.00 14.95 -9.79
CA CYS A 36 0.53 13.57 -9.87
C CYS A 36 1.22 12.76 -10.99
N ILE A 37 1.88 13.44 -11.92
CA ILE A 37 2.63 12.78 -12.98
C ILE A 37 3.98 12.38 -12.42
N THR A 38 4.14 11.12 -12.10
CA THR A 38 5.44 10.56 -11.74
C THR A 38 6.34 10.55 -12.96
N THR A 39 7.33 11.42 -13.00
CA THR A 39 8.44 11.30 -13.94
C THR A 39 9.30 10.12 -13.55
N GLU A 40 9.66 9.28 -14.50
CA GLU A 40 10.43 8.04 -14.29
C GLU A 40 11.82 8.24 -13.64
N ASN A 41 12.21 9.46 -13.34
CA ASN A 41 13.52 9.83 -12.80
C ASN A 41 13.47 10.44 -11.40
N GLY A 42 12.63 9.93 -10.54
CA GLY A 42 12.55 10.45 -9.19
C GLY A 42 12.20 9.35 -8.21
N ALA A 43 13.19 8.59 -7.79
CA ALA A 43 13.15 7.94 -6.50
C ALA A 43 13.16 9.04 -5.43
N ASP A 44 12.14 9.85 -5.38
CA ASP A 44 11.98 10.78 -4.28
C ASP A 44 10.67 10.45 -3.59
N SER A 45 10.82 10.17 -2.32
CA SER A 45 9.82 10.02 -1.31
C SER A 45 8.82 11.18 -1.34
N SER A 46 8.01 11.23 -2.37
CA SER A 46 6.82 12.04 -2.33
C SER A 46 5.90 11.38 -1.32
N GLU A 47 5.75 12.03 -0.19
CA GLU A 47 4.72 11.69 0.79
C GLU A 47 3.41 11.46 0.04
N ALA A 48 2.97 10.20 -0.02
CA ALA A 48 1.67 9.88 -0.54
C ALA A 48 0.64 10.50 0.40
N ILE A 49 0.18 11.69 0.04
CA ILE A 49 -0.90 12.34 0.75
C ILE A 49 -2.16 11.58 0.38
N ASP A 50 -2.66 10.78 1.31
CA ASP A 50 -4.00 10.23 1.26
C ASP A 50 -4.96 11.41 0.99
N PRO A 51 -5.86 11.32 -0.02
CA PRO A 51 -6.83 12.37 -0.31
C PRO A 51 -7.71 12.75 0.90
N PHE A 52 -7.70 11.95 1.95
CA PHE A 52 -8.38 12.23 3.23
C PHE A 52 -7.45 12.83 4.31
N GLY A 53 -6.25 13.27 3.95
CA GLY A 53 -5.34 14.00 4.84
C GLY A 53 -4.68 13.15 5.93
N ARG A 54 -4.72 11.83 5.82
CA ARG A 54 -3.98 10.93 6.71
C ARG A 54 -2.56 10.81 6.20
N LYS A 55 -1.61 11.36 6.92
CA LYS A 55 -0.19 11.09 6.69
C LYS A 55 0.06 9.62 6.97
N GLN A 56 0.20 8.84 5.93
CA GLN A 56 0.79 7.51 6.06
C GLN A 56 2.31 7.71 6.02
N ASP A 57 2.90 7.95 7.19
CA ASP A 57 4.35 8.05 7.35
C ASP A 57 5.04 6.66 7.25
N VAL A 58 4.41 5.74 6.56
CA VAL A 58 4.99 4.43 6.34
C VAL A 58 5.83 4.49 5.07
N SER A 59 7.14 4.47 5.26
CA SER A 59 8.09 4.37 4.16
C SER A 59 7.83 3.08 3.35
N SER A 60 7.84 3.17 2.03
CA SER A 60 7.80 1.99 1.17
C SER A 60 8.91 0.99 1.50
N PHE A 61 10.06 1.49 1.92
CA PHE A 61 11.17 0.68 2.41
C PHE A 61 10.79 -0.18 3.61
N THR A 62 10.05 0.36 4.57
CA THR A 62 9.58 -0.40 5.75
C THR A 62 8.64 -1.54 5.34
N LEU A 63 7.71 -1.27 4.42
CA LEU A 63 6.79 -2.29 3.90
C LEU A 63 7.53 -3.42 3.16
N ASP A 64 8.48 -3.06 2.32
CA ASP A 64 9.27 -4.03 1.56
C ASP A 64 10.17 -4.86 2.47
N GLN A 65 10.70 -4.25 3.53
CA GLN A 65 11.47 -4.94 4.55
C GLN A 65 10.63 -5.98 5.31
N ILE A 66 9.41 -5.61 5.70
CA ILE A 66 8.48 -6.53 6.37
C ILE A 66 8.10 -7.68 5.43
N ARG A 67 7.78 -7.40 4.16
CA ARG A 67 7.49 -8.43 3.15
C ARG A 67 8.64 -9.40 2.98
N TYR A 68 9.86 -8.89 2.90
CA TYR A 68 11.06 -9.71 2.80
C TYR A 68 11.24 -10.62 4.00
N TRP A 69 11.07 -10.12 5.21
CA TRP A 69 11.14 -10.93 6.44
C TRP A 69 10.05 -12.01 6.46
N VAL A 70 8.81 -11.64 6.18
CA VAL A 70 7.68 -12.58 6.13
C VAL A 70 7.95 -13.69 5.11
N GLN A 71 8.41 -13.36 3.93
CA GLN A 71 8.71 -14.31 2.87
C GLN A 71 9.83 -15.27 3.26
N THR A 72 10.90 -14.74 3.85
CA THR A 72 12.08 -15.51 4.23
C THR A 72 11.85 -16.37 5.47
N ILE A 73 11.28 -15.79 6.52
CA ILE A 73 11.09 -16.46 7.81
C ILE A 73 9.99 -17.51 7.75
N LEU A 74 8.86 -17.17 7.12
CA LEU A 74 7.70 -18.07 7.01
C LEU A 74 7.77 -18.97 5.76
N THR A 75 8.85 -18.87 5.00
CA THR A 75 9.15 -19.73 3.83
C THR A 75 8.05 -19.71 2.77
N PHE A 76 7.54 -18.53 2.42
CA PHE A 76 6.58 -18.37 1.35
C PHE A 76 7.25 -18.24 -0.02
N PRO A 77 6.59 -18.68 -1.11
CA PRO A 77 7.15 -18.55 -2.44
C PRO A 77 7.35 -17.07 -2.83
N PRO A 78 8.37 -16.76 -3.66
CA PRO A 78 8.70 -15.38 -4.03
C PRO A 78 7.63 -14.68 -4.85
N ASP A 79 6.74 -15.43 -5.47
CA ASP A 79 5.62 -14.91 -6.26
C ASP A 79 4.31 -14.75 -5.45
N ALA A 80 4.32 -15.08 -4.15
CA ALA A 80 3.16 -14.92 -3.30
C ALA A 80 2.92 -13.44 -2.98
N PRO A 81 1.75 -12.86 -3.35
CA PRO A 81 1.42 -11.51 -2.95
C PRO A 81 1.29 -11.39 -1.42
N ILE A 82 2.01 -10.42 -0.86
CA ILE A 82 1.98 -10.12 0.57
C ILE A 82 1.47 -8.70 0.77
N VAL A 83 0.35 -8.58 1.48
CA VAL A 83 -0.25 -7.28 1.83
C VAL A 83 0.01 -7.00 3.30
N VAL A 84 0.60 -5.85 3.58
CA VAL A 84 0.86 -5.36 4.95
C VAL A 84 0.04 -4.10 5.15
N LYS A 85 -0.77 -4.06 6.22
CA LYS A 85 -1.66 -2.93 6.50
C LYS A 85 -1.80 -2.72 8.01
N GLU A 86 -1.89 -1.45 8.42
CA GLU A 86 -2.31 -1.11 9.79
C GLU A 86 -3.82 -1.21 9.91
N VAL A 87 -4.27 -1.82 10.99
CA VAL A 87 -5.69 -1.91 11.36
C VAL A 87 -5.89 -1.44 12.80
N PRO A 88 -6.98 -0.70 13.07
CA PRO A 88 -7.27 -0.28 14.42
C PRO A 88 -7.68 -1.48 15.28
N CYS A 89 -7.17 -1.55 16.50
CA CYS A 89 -7.60 -2.51 17.51
C CYS A 89 -8.49 -1.80 18.53
N VAL A 90 -9.71 -2.29 18.72
CA VAL A 90 -10.68 -1.69 19.64
C VAL A 90 -10.79 -2.42 20.98
N LYS A 91 -10.00 -3.46 21.17
CA LYS A 91 -10.01 -4.22 22.44
C LYS A 91 -9.27 -3.48 23.53
N ALA A 92 -9.82 -3.49 24.73
CA ALA A 92 -9.17 -2.94 25.91
C ALA A 92 -7.89 -3.74 26.25
N GLY A 93 -6.78 -3.03 26.51
CA GLY A 93 -5.49 -3.63 26.80
C GLY A 93 -4.60 -3.93 25.59
N CYS A 94 -5.13 -3.76 24.36
CA CYS A 94 -4.34 -3.87 23.16
C CYS A 94 -3.77 -2.50 22.72
N PRO A 95 -2.66 -2.49 21.95
CA PRO A 95 -2.24 -1.28 21.26
C PRO A 95 -3.37 -0.76 20.35
N PRO A 96 -3.52 0.54 20.21
CA PRO A 96 -4.61 1.12 19.41
C PRO A 96 -4.54 0.77 17.93
N VAL A 97 -3.39 0.31 17.46
CA VAL A 97 -3.14 -0.09 16.08
C VAL A 97 -2.33 -1.38 16.06
N GLU A 98 -2.70 -2.30 15.22
CA GLU A 98 -1.98 -3.55 14.95
C GLU A 98 -1.61 -3.62 13.46
N THR A 99 -0.55 -4.34 13.14
CA THR A 99 -0.16 -4.62 11.76
C THR A 99 -0.74 -5.96 11.33
N ALA A 100 -1.61 -5.94 10.33
CA ALA A 100 -2.13 -7.14 9.69
C ALA A 100 -1.32 -7.47 8.44
N ILE A 101 -0.93 -8.72 8.31
CA ILE A 101 -0.19 -9.25 7.17
C ILE A 101 -1.04 -10.35 6.54
N MET A 102 -1.34 -10.22 5.25
CA MET A 102 -2.05 -11.24 4.50
C MET A 102 -1.17 -11.78 3.39
N VAL A 103 -1.06 -13.09 3.30
CA VAL A 103 -0.32 -13.80 2.26
C VAL A 103 -1.29 -14.59 1.41
N PHE A 104 -1.27 -14.34 0.11
CA PHE A 104 -2.12 -15.02 -0.85
C PHE A 104 -1.34 -16.12 -1.55
N LEU A 105 -1.75 -17.37 -1.33
CA LEU A 105 -1.14 -18.54 -1.94
C LEU A 105 -2.03 -19.07 -3.07
N LYS A 106 -1.40 -19.63 -4.11
CA LYS A 106 -2.15 -20.30 -5.18
C LYS A 106 -2.83 -21.54 -4.63
N ASN A 107 -4.12 -21.66 -4.88
CA ASN A 107 -4.95 -22.82 -4.47
C ASN A 107 -5.10 -23.04 -2.97
N GLU A 108 -4.75 -22.04 -2.14
CA GLU A 108 -4.96 -22.07 -0.69
C GLU A 108 -5.72 -20.82 -0.25
N PRO A 109 -6.44 -20.88 0.87
CA PRO A 109 -7.03 -19.69 1.46
C PRO A 109 -5.95 -18.72 1.92
N PRO A 110 -6.21 -17.40 1.89
CA PRO A 110 -5.24 -16.42 2.36
C PRO A 110 -4.86 -16.67 3.82
N ARG A 111 -3.58 -16.62 4.11
CA ARG A 111 -3.08 -16.70 5.49
C ARG A 111 -2.97 -15.31 6.08
N MET A 112 -3.51 -15.15 7.28
CA MET A 112 -3.48 -13.89 8.00
C MET A 112 -2.59 -14.01 9.23
N PHE A 113 -1.74 -13.00 9.43
CA PHE A 113 -0.90 -12.84 10.59
C PHE A 113 -1.13 -11.46 11.19
N LYS A 114 -0.94 -11.33 12.48
CA LYS A 114 -1.09 -10.06 13.19
C LYS A 114 0.12 -9.78 14.06
N ILE A 115 0.53 -8.52 14.10
CA ILE A 115 1.59 -8.04 14.97
C ILE A 115 1.00 -6.87 15.78
N LEU A 116 1.13 -6.95 17.10
CA LEU A 116 0.62 -5.94 18.02
C LEU A 116 1.56 -4.72 18.08
N ALA A 117 1.86 -4.16 16.93
CA ALA A 117 2.71 -2.98 16.75
C ALA A 117 2.31 -2.24 15.48
N ARG A 118 2.70 -0.98 15.39
CA ARG A 118 2.58 -0.20 14.15
C ARG A 118 3.57 -0.71 13.11
N ILE A 119 3.30 -0.46 11.84
CA ILE A 119 4.17 -0.89 10.73
C ILE A 119 5.61 -0.40 10.92
N ASN A 120 5.80 0.85 11.34
CA ASN A 120 7.12 1.43 11.58
C ASN A 120 7.84 0.90 12.84
N GLU A 121 7.13 0.19 13.70
CA GLU A 121 7.66 -0.44 14.92
C GLU A 121 7.90 -1.95 14.75
N VAL A 122 7.50 -2.52 13.60
CA VAL A 122 7.70 -3.94 13.33
C VAL A 122 9.18 -4.23 13.17
N THR A 123 9.67 -5.20 13.95
CA THR A 123 11.04 -5.68 13.90
C THR A 123 11.11 -7.10 13.35
N PHE A 124 12.32 -7.56 13.05
CA PHE A 124 12.58 -8.94 12.64
C PHE A 124 12.04 -9.94 13.68
N ASP A 125 12.24 -9.68 14.96
CA ASP A 125 11.78 -10.56 16.04
C ASP A 125 10.26 -10.68 16.09
N HIS A 126 9.54 -9.59 15.81
CA HIS A 126 8.09 -9.64 15.70
C HIS A 126 7.62 -10.60 14.60
N VAL A 127 8.27 -10.57 13.45
CA VAL A 127 7.94 -11.49 12.34
C VAL A 127 8.37 -12.92 12.66
N TYR A 128 9.51 -13.11 13.29
CA TYR A 128 9.99 -14.42 13.71
C TYR A 128 9.02 -15.09 14.69
N ASN A 129 8.49 -14.35 15.66
CA ASN A 129 7.53 -14.85 16.63
C ASN A 129 6.19 -15.30 16.01
N LEU A 130 5.89 -14.88 14.76
CA LEU A 130 4.69 -15.34 14.05
C LEU A 130 4.72 -16.83 13.72
N ILE A 131 5.89 -17.46 13.73
CA ILE A 131 6.02 -18.91 13.56
C ILE A 131 5.31 -19.65 14.69
N GLU A 132 5.49 -19.17 15.92
CA GLU A 132 4.92 -19.78 17.12
C GLU A 132 3.51 -19.26 17.43
N ASN A 133 3.27 -17.97 17.13
CA ASN A 133 1.99 -17.32 17.43
C ASN A 133 1.54 -16.43 16.26
N PRO A 134 0.89 -17.03 15.25
CA PRO A 134 0.50 -16.29 14.01
C PRO A 134 -0.59 -15.24 14.22
N LEU A 135 -1.41 -15.42 15.26
CA LEU A 135 -2.52 -14.52 15.59
C LEU A 135 -2.46 -14.17 17.08
N PRO A 136 -1.52 -13.33 17.52
CA PRO A 136 -1.49 -12.91 18.92
C PRO A 136 -2.81 -12.21 19.24
N CYS A 137 -3.51 -12.74 20.23
CA CYS A 137 -4.76 -12.17 20.70
C CYS A 137 -4.50 -11.43 22.02
N CYS A 138 -4.96 -10.21 22.10
CA CYS A 138 -4.94 -9.46 23.35
C CYS A 138 -5.87 -10.12 24.38
#